data_284531815fb8d86a8f41c367a01a2d35
#
_entry.id   284531815fb8d86a8f41c367a01a2d35
#
_cell.length_a   1.000
_cell.length_b   1.000
_cell.length_c   1.000
_cell.angle_alpha   90.00
_cell.angle_beta   90.00
_cell.angle_gamma   90.00
#
_symmetry.space_group_name_H-M   'P 1'
#
loop_
_entity.id
_entity.type
_entity.pdbx_description
1 polymer ?
#
loop_
_entity_poly.entity_id
_entity_poly.type
_entity_poly.pdbx_seq_one_letter_code
_entity_poly.pdbx_strand_id
1 'polypeptide(L)'
;LPKEQHQEVLCAYLLLRMALWEQRGWRDLPRIEVDELGKPFFPDHPDTHFSLSHTAGAAAAALADMPVGVDIERVRPVSVRAMERIAGVRTEAAFFRSWVRREARVKRTGSGIVTMMRTEAPLNRGEFYYEVDAFHGYAAGVAAGQPEPPQPVHRLMLDQLL
;
A
#
# COMPACT_ATOMS: atom_id res chain seq x y z
N LEU A 1 -2.12 -17.96 6.22
CA LEU A 1 -2.46 -17.45 4.88
C LEU A 1 -2.73 -18.63 3.92
N PRO A 2 -3.76 -18.54 3.08
CA PRO A 2 -3.94 -19.51 2.00
C PRO A 2 -2.67 -19.59 1.13
N LYS A 3 -2.35 -20.79 0.65
CA LYS A 3 -1.17 -21.02 -0.19
C LYS A 3 -1.13 -20.08 -1.41
N GLU A 4 -2.29 -19.72 -1.92
CA GLU A 4 -2.46 -18.83 -3.07
C GLU A 4 -1.99 -17.40 -2.83
N GLN A 5 -1.89 -16.97 -1.57
CA GLN A 5 -1.43 -15.62 -1.21
C GLN A 5 0.05 -15.56 -0.83
N HIS A 6 0.72 -16.72 -0.69
CA HIS A 6 2.13 -16.73 -0.31
C HIS A 6 3.03 -16.12 -1.37
N GLN A 7 2.69 -16.31 -2.65
CA GLN A 7 3.46 -15.75 -3.76
C GLN A 7 3.41 -14.22 -3.74
N GLU A 8 2.23 -13.64 -3.55
CA GLU A 8 2.07 -12.18 -3.51
C GLU A 8 2.77 -11.57 -2.31
N VAL A 9 2.71 -12.20 -1.15
CA VAL A 9 3.44 -11.76 0.05
C VAL A 9 4.95 -11.79 -0.22
N LEU A 10 5.45 -12.87 -0.78
CA LEU A 10 6.87 -12.97 -1.15
C LEU A 10 7.27 -11.87 -2.13
N CYS A 11 6.44 -11.62 -3.14
CA CYS A 11 6.70 -10.54 -4.10
C CYS A 11 6.77 -9.18 -3.43
N ALA A 12 5.91 -8.89 -2.45
CA ALA A 12 5.96 -7.64 -1.71
C ALA A 12 7.32 -7.45 -1.02
N TYR A 13 7.85 -8.49 -0.37
CA TYR A 13 9.17 -8.44 0.26
C TYR A 13 10.31 -8.34 -0.75
N LEU A 14 10.21 -9.00 -1.89
CA LEU A 14 11.21 -8.88 -2.96
C LEU A 14 11.24 -7.46 -3.53
N LEU A 15 10.08 -6.84 -3.71
CA LEU A 15 9.97 -5.45 -4.13
C LEU A 15 10.60 -4.51 -3.10
N LEU A 16 10.36 -4.74 -1.81
CA LEU A 16 10.99 -3.97 -0.74
C LEU A 16 12.52 -4.10 -0.80
N ARG A 17 13.01 -5.31 -0.97
CA ARG A 17 14.45 -5.57 -1.13
C ARG A 17 15.06 -4.80 -2.30
N MET A 18 14.39 -4.81 -3.46
CA MET A 18 14.81 -4.03 -4.63
C MET A 18 14.85 -2.53 -4.33
N ALA A 19 13.82 -2.01 -3.70
CA ALA A 19 13.75 -0.59 -3.33
C ALA A 19 14.87 -0.20 -2.38
N LEU A 20 15.16 -1.02 -1.39
CA LEU A 20 16.26 -0.79 -0.44
C LEU A 20 17.63 -0.82 -1.12
N TRP A 21 17.83 -1.77 -2.03
CA TRP A 21 19.04 -1.83 -2.83
C TRP A 21 19.22 -0.57 -3.68
N GLU A 22 18.17 -0.18 -4.39
CA GLU A 22 18.21 0.97 -5.30
C GLU A 22 18.36 2.30 -4.55
N GLN A 23 17.62 2.49 -3.45
CA GLN A 23 17.54 3.76 -2.75
C GLN A 23 18.57 3.90 -1.63
N ARG A 24 19.05 2.82 -1.05
CA ARG A 24 19.96 2.82 0.10
C ARG A 24 21.25 2.05 -0.13
N GLY A 25 21.37 1.27 -1.19
CA GLY A 25 22.49 0.37 -1.41
C GLY A 25 22.55 -0.81 -0.44
N TRP A 26 21.45 -1.14 0.22
CA TRP A 26 21.39 -2.24 1.18
C TRP A 26 21.11 -3.56 0.46
N ARG A 27 22.01 -4.52 0.62
CA ARG A 27 21.91 -5.84 -0.03
C ARG A 27 20.90 -6.74 0.66
N ASP A 28 20.84 -6.65 1.99
CA ASP A 28 20.03 -7.54 2.80
C ASP A 28 18.85 -6.78 3.40
N LEU A 29 17.74 -7.47 3.55
CA LEU A 29 16.57 -6.94 4.23
C LEU A 29 16.92 -6.77 5.72
N PRO A 30 16.79 -5.56 6.30
CA PRO A 30 17.01 -5.37 7.72
C PRO A 30 16.01 -6.17 8.56
N ARG A 31 16.32 -6.33 9.84
CA ARG A 31 15.38 -6.90 10.81
C ARG A 31 14.09 -6.10 10.81
N ILE A 32 12.97 -6.80 10.76
CA ILE A 32 11.63 -6.22 10.79
C ILE A 32 10.95 -6.63 12.09
N GLU A 33 10.37 -5.66 12.77
CA GLU A 33 9.47 -5.88 13.91
C GLU A 33 8.10 -5.32 13.57
N VAL A 34 7.10 -5.68 14.37
CA VAL A 34 5.73 -5.20 14.23
C VAL A 34 5.40 -4.39 15.47
N ASP A 35 4.88 -3.19 15.29
CA ASP A 35 4.52 -2.32 16.40
C ASP A 35 3.20 -2.75 17.08
N GLU A 36 2.78 -2.02 18.10
CA GLU A 36 1.57 -2.31 18.88
C GLU A 36 0.30 -2.30 18.01
N LEU A 37 0.31 -1.57 16.90
CA LEU A 37 -0.82 -1.43 15.98
C LEU A 37 -0.75 -2.43 14.82
N GLY A 38 0.28 -3.27 14.78
CA GLY A 38 0.46 -4.27 13.73
C GLY A 38 1.22 -3.76 12.50
N LYS A 39 1.78 -2.56 12.55
CA LYS A 39 2.55 -2.00 11.43
C LYS A 39 3.99 -2.50 11.48
N PRO A 40 4.51 -3.11 10.39
CA PRO A 40 5.91 -3.52 10.35
C PRO A 40 6.83 -2.31 10.17
N PHE A 41 8.02 -2.38 10.78
CA PHE A 41 9.01 -1.32 10.75
C PHE A 41 10.42 -1.87 10.93
N PHE A 42 11.42 -1.03 10.62
CA PHE A 42 12.83 -1.35 10.83
C PHE A 42 13.31 -0.77 12.16
N PRO A 43 13.44 -1.59 13.23
CA PRO A 43 13.86 -1.05 14.53
C PRO A 43 15.26 -0.44 14.53
N ASP A 44 16.16 -0.89 13.64
CA ASP A 44 17.52 -0.39 13.56
C ASP A 44 17.68 0.80 12.61
N HIS A 45 16.60 1.17 11.89
CA HIS A 45 16.60 2.25 10.90
C HIS A 45 15.34 3.11 11.04
N PRO A 46 15.23 3.92 12.11
CA PRO A 46 13.99 4.66 12.41
C PRO A 46 13.63 5.73 11.36
N ASP A 47 14.59 6.16 10.54
CA ASP A 47 14.35 7.16 9.48
C ASP A 47 14.02 6.53 8.13
N THR A 48 13.95 5.22 8.05
CA THR A 48 13.56 4.49 6.84
C THR A 48 12.24 3.80 7.07
N HIS A 49 11.22 4.22 6.32
CA HIS A 49 9.85 3.73 6.46
C HIS A 49 9.43 2.96 5.22
N PHE A 50 8.59 1.96 5.42
CA PHE A 50 8.07 1.18 4.31
C PHE A 50 6.62 0.75 4.57
N SER A 51 5.97 0.35 3.50
CA SER A 51 4.65 -0.25 3.54
C SER A 51 4.54 -1.32 2.46
N LEU A 52 3.80 -2.36 2.75
CA LEU A 52 3.58 -3.49 1.85
C LEU A 52 2.10 -3.69 1.63
N SER A 53 1.74 -4.17 0.45
CA SER A 53 0.37 -4.57 0.13
C SER A 53 0.39 -5.72 -0.86
N HIS A 54 -0.61 -6.57 -0.81
CA HIS A 54 -0.81 -7.62 -1.78
C HIS A 54 -2.30 -7.89 -1.99
N THR A 55 -2.61 -8.37 -3.16
CA THR A 55 -3.94 -8.78 -3.58
C THR A 55 -3.80 -9.95 -4.55
N ALA A 56 -4.89 -10.50 -5.03
CA ALA A 56 -4.80 -11.58 -5.99
C ALA A 56 -4.05 -11.14 -7.26
N GLY A 57 -2.90 -11.76 -7.52
CA GLY A 57 -2.09 -11.55 -8.71
C GLY A 57 -1.18 -10.32 -8.69
N ALA A 58 -1.10 -9.57 -7.59
CA ALA A 58 -0.27 -8.38 -7.52
C ALA A 58 0.22 -8.09 -6.11
N ALA A 59 1.33 -7.37 -6.03
CA ALA A 59 1.89 -6.87 -4.78
C ALA A 59 2.46 -5.47 -4.99
N ALA A 60 2.64 -4.75 -3.91
CA ALA A 60 3.23 -3.41 -3.92
C ALA A 60 4.10 -3.21 -2.68
N ALA A 61 5.15 -2.43 -2.83
CA ALA A 61 5.98 -1.95 -1.74
C ALA A 61 6.26 -0.47 -1.95
N ALA A 62 6.28 0.28 -0.87
CA ALA A 62 6.68 1.68 -0.85
C ALA A 62 7.78 1.89 0.19
N LEU A 63 8.73 2.75 -0.14
CA LEU A 63 9.87 3.12 0.71
C LEU A 63 9.94 4.63 0.79
N ALA A 64 10.15 5.17 1.98
CA ALA A 64 10.19 6.62 2.19
C ALA A 64 11.02 6.98 3.41
N ASP A 65 11.39 8.27 3.52
CA ASP A 65 12.09 8.83 4.68
C ASP A 65 11.12 9.24 5.80
N MET A 66 9.83 9.19 5.53
CA MET A 66 8.75 9.52 6.45
C MET A 66 7.71 8.39 6.43
N PRO A 67 6.83 8.32 7.43
CA PRO A 67 5.78 7.31 7.43
C PRO A 67 4.99 7.28 6.11
N VAL A 68 4.77 6.09 5.60
CA VAL A 68 4.18 5.83 4.28
C VAL A 68 3.21 4.65 4.39
N GLY A 69 2.16 4.70 3.58
CA GLY A 69 1.24 3.57 3.41
C GLY A 69 0.96 3.35 1.93
N VAL A 70 1.01 2.09 1.51
CA VAL A 70 0.68 1.68 0.14
C VAL A 70 -0.45 0.68 0.16
N ASP A 71 -1.33 0.76 -0.81
CA ASP A 71 -2.32 -0.27 -1.03
C ASP A 71 -2.48 -0.56 -2.51
N ILE A 72 -2.78 -1.83 -2.82
CA ILE A 72 -3.13 -2.30 -4.15
C ILE A 72 -4.28 -3.30 -4.03
N GLU A 73 -5.28 -3.15 -4.88
CA GLU A 73 -6.44 -4.03 -4.91
C GLU A 73 -6.81 -4.39 -6.33
N ARG A 74 -7.11 -5.67 -6.54
CA ARG A 74 -7.74 -6.09 -7.79
C ARG A 74 -9.18 -5.60 -7.81
N VAL A 75 -9.55 -4.93 -8.87
CA VAL A 75 -10.93 -4.50 -9.11
C VAL A 75 -11.76 -5.75 -9.42
N ARG A 76 -12.82 -5.97 -8.65
CA ARG A 76 -13.65 -7.16 -8.72
C ARG A 76 -15.11 -6.81 -8.42
N PRO A 77 -16.05 -7.72 -8.71
CA PRO A 77 -17.47 -7.45 -8.45
C PRO A 77 -17.75 -7.17 -6.97
N VAL A 78 -18.50 -6.10 -6.74
CA VAL A 78 -19.03 -5.71 -5.43
C VAL A 78 -20.50 -5.32 -5.63
N SER A 79 -21.38 -5.66 -4.68
CA SER A 79 -22.78 -5.29 -4.79
C SER A 79 -22.95 -3.77 -4.80
N VAL A 80 -23.88 -3.27 -5.59
CA VAL A 80 -24.21 -1.83 -5.66
C VAL A 80 -24.57 -1.30 -4.28
N ARG A 81 -25.35 -2.08 -3.51
CA ARG A 81 -25.73 -1.69 -2.14
C ARG A 81 -24.53 -1.46 -1.24
N ALA A 82 -23.52 -2.36 -1.30
CA ALA A 82 -22.30 -2.20 -0.53
C ALA A 82 -21.49 -0.99 -0.99
N MET A 83 -21.37 -0.78 -2.30
CA MET A 83 -20.65 0.37 -2.86
C MET A 83 -21.28 1.69 -2.45
N GLU A 84 -22.59 1.80 -2.50
CA GLU A 84 -23.33 2.99 -2.09
C GLU A 84 -23.20 3.23 -0.58
N ARG A 85 -23.32 2.18 0.21
CA ARG A 85 -23.29 2.29 1.67
C ARG A 85 -21.92 2.69 2.20
N ILE A 86 -20.85 2.11 1.65
CA ILE A 86 -19.49 2.29 2.15
C ILE A 86 -18.84 3.53 1.55
N ALA A 87 -18.97 3.74 0.25
CA ALA A 87 -18.21 4.76 -0.47
C ALA A 87 -19.08 5.77 -1.22
N GLY A 88 -20.40 5.60 -1.25
CA GLY A 88 -21.31 6.51 -1.95
C GLY A 88 -21.13 6.46 -3.47
N VAL A 89 -20.67 5.34 -4.03
CA VAL A 89 -20.39 5.16 -5.46
C VAL A 89 -21.13 3.97 -6.01
N ARG A 90 -21.18 3.86 -7.35
CA ARG A 90 -21.96 2.82 -8.03
C ARG A 90 -21.15 1.96 -9.00
N THR A 91 -19.84 2.20 -9.11
CA THR A 91 -18.94 1.39 -9.96
C THR A 91 -17.83 0.79 -9.13
N GLU A 92 -17.37 -0.39 -9.51
CA GLU A 92 -16.28 -1.09 -8.85
C GLU A 92 -14.99 -0.28 -8.92
N ALA A 93 -14.71 0.35 -10.05
CA ALA A 93 -13.51 1.17 -10.20
C ALA A 93 -13.48 2.33 -9.18
N ALA A 94 -14.60 3.04 -9.03
CA ALA A 94 -14.71 4.13 -8.06
C ALA A 94 -14.64 3.60 -6.62
N PHE A 95 -15.26 2.45 -6.36
CA PHE A 95 -15.24 1.81 -5.05
C PHE A 95 -13.81 1.46 -4.63
N PHE A 96 -13.05 0.79 -5.50
CA PHE A 96 -11.69 0.39 -5.15
C PHE A 96 -10.71 1.55 -5.10
N ARG A 97 -10.92 2.62 -5.85
CA ARG A 97 -10.15 3.85 -5.66
C ARG A 97 -10.36 4.45 -4.25
N SER A 98 -11.58 4.48 -3.77
CA SER A 98 -11.91 4.91 -2.40
C SER A 98 -11.32 3.95 -1.37
N TRP A 99 -11.51 2.65 -1.56
CA TRP A 99 -11.03 1.62 -0.64
C TRP A 99 -9.50 1.67 -0.49
N VAL A 100 -8.79 1.72 -1.61
CA VAL A 100 -7.31 1.80 -1.63
C VAL A 100 -6.83 3.07 -0.93
N ARG A 101 -7.48 4.20 -1.15
CA ARG A 101 -7.12 5.45 -0.48
C ARG A 101 -7.25 5.33 1.04
N ARG A 102 -8.35 4.77 1.51
CA ARG A 102 -8.58 4.56 2.95
C ARG A 102 -7.55 3.61 3.56
N GLU A 103 -7.31 2.48 2.89
CA GLU A 103 -6.34 1.48 3.34
C GLU A 103 -4.91 2.05 3.38
N ALA A 104 -4.48 2.74 2.34
CA ALA A 104 -3.16 3.35 2.29
C ALA A 104 -2.97 4.37 3.42
N ARG A 105 -4.00 5.18 3.69
CA ARG A 105 -3.96 6.17 4.77
C ARG A 105 -3.85 5.52 6.14
N VAL A 106 -4.60 4.45 6.36
CA VAL A 106 -4.52 3.67 7.60
C VAL A 106 -3.16 3.01 7.75
N LYS A 107 -2.63 2.43 6.69
CA LYS A 107 -1.30 1.80 6.70
C LYS A 107 -0.18 2.80 7.00
N ARG A 108 -0.33 4.04 6.56
CA ARG A 108 0.65 5.10 6.85
C ARG A 108 0.78 5.33 8.36
N THR A 109 -0.32 5.40 9.09
CA THR A 109 -0.33 5.65 10.53
C THR A 109 -0.30 4.38 11.36
N GLY A 110 -0.80 3.28 10.81
CA GLY A 110 -0.99 2.01 11.52
C GLY A 110 -2.28 1.95 12.34
N SER A 111 -3.16 2.96 12.25
CA SER A 111 -4.35 3.04 13.11
C SER A 111 -5.55 3.60 12.39
N GLY A 112 -6.73 3.43 13.00
CA GLY A 112 -7.96 4.07 12.57
C GLY A 112 -8.75 3.34 11.49
N ILE A 113 -8.49 2.06 11.27
CA ILE A 113 -9.14 1.30 10.18
C ILE A 113 -10.66 1.28 10.29
N VAL A 114 -11.21 1.01 11.45
CA VAL A 114 -12.66 0.90 11.63
C VAL A 114 -13.35 2.23 11.34
N THR A 115 -12.82 3.32 11.88
CA THR A 115 -13.36 4.66 11.65
C THR A 115 -13.24 5.08 10.18
N MET A 116 -12.07 4.84 9.58
CA MET A 116 -11.81 5.21 8.19
C MET A 116 -12.70 4.42 7.21
N MET A 117 -12.99 3.16 7.51
CA MET A 117 -13.86 2.34 6.66
C MET A 117 -15.33 2.74 6.77
N ARG A 118 -15.75 3.31 7.89
CA ARG A 118 -17.11 3.83 8.05
C ARG A 118 -17.30 5.15 7.35
N THR A 119 -16.37 6.09 7.56
CA THR A 119 -16.43 7.43 6.99
C THR A 119 -15.01 7.88 6.72
N GLU A 120 -14.73 8.18 5.45
CA GLU A 120 -13.42 8.68 5.08
C GLU A 120 -13.26 10.13 5.56
N ALA A 121 -12.29 10.32 6.44
CA ALA A 121 -11.96 11.65 6.92
C ALA A 121 -11.23 12.45 5.84
N PRO A 122 -11.37 13.80 5.81
CA PRO A 122 -10.51 14.63 4.97
C PRO A 122 -9.03 14.39 5.25
N LEU A 123 -8.17 14.67 4.28
CA LEU A 123 -6.72 14.57 4.48
C LEU A 123 -6.29 15.53 5.60
N ASN A 124 -5.45 15.03 6.51
CA ASN A 124 -4.89 15.85 7.58
C ASN A 124 -3.80 16.77 7.02
N ARG A 125 -3.46 17.80 7.79
CA ARG A 125 -2.33 18.66 7.45
C ARG A 125 -1.05 17.81 7.42
N GLY A 126 -0.28 17.93 6.33
CA GLY A 126 0.94 17.13 6.13
C GLY A 126 0.68 15.71 5.67
N GLU A 127 -0.56 15.36 5.40
CA GLU A 127 -0.93 14.09 4.77
C GLU A 127 -1.24 14.32 3.29
N PHE A 128 -0.61 13.51 2.43
CA PHE A 128 -0.78 13.57 0.97
C PHE A 128 -1.16 12.19 0.47
N TYR A 129 -1.99 12.16 -0.57
CA TYR A 129 -2.36 10.90 -1.19
C TYR A 129 -2.19 10.99 -2.71
N TYR A 130 -1.59 9.95 -3.28
CA TYR A 130 -1.33 9.86 -4.71
C TYR A 130 -1.86 8.55 -5.26
N GLU A 131 -2.71 8.64 -6.27
CA GLU A 131 -3.06 7.45 -7.05
C GLU A 131 -1.84 7.02 -7.84
N VAL A 132 -1.62 5.71 -7.91
CA VAL A 132 -0.56 5.11 -8.70
C VAL A 132 -1.19 4.34 -9.85
N ASP A 133 -0.75 4.65 -11.06
CA ASP A 133 -1.13 3.89 -12.23
C ASP A 133 -0.38 2.55 -12.22
N ALA A 134 -1.05 1.50 -11.77
CA ALA A 134 -0.47 0.18 -11.62
C ALA A 134 -0.68 -0.66 -12.89
N PHE A 135 -1.53 -1.67 -12.80
CA PHE A 135 -1.82 -2.59 -13.91
C PHE A 135 -3.30 -2.52 -14.26
N HIS A 136 -3.63 -2.92 -15.48
CA HIS A 136 -5.04 -3.02 -15.88
C HIS A 136 -5.81 -3.91 -14.89
N GLY A 137 -6.98 -3.45 -14.44
CA GLY A 137 -7.81 -4.17 -13.49
C GLY A 137 -7.40 -4.05 -12.02
N TYR A 138 -6.46 -3.17 -11.70
CA TYR A 138 -6.02 -2.91 -10.34
C TYR A 138 -6.13 -1.43 -9.99
N ALA A 139 -6.40 -1.16 -8.73
CA ALA A 139 -6.30 0.18 -8.14
C ALA A 139 -5.14 0.18 -7.16
N ALA A 140 -4.35 1.24 -7.16
CA ALA A 140 -3.21 1.39 -6.25
C ALA A 140 -3.03 2.84 -5.83
N GLY A 141 -2.45 3.04 -4.66
CA GLY A 141 -2.20 4.38 -4.16
C GLY A 141 -1.24 4.40 -2.99
N VAL A 142 -0.72 5.58 -2.71
CA VAL A 142 0.27 5.83 -1.66
C VAL A 142 -0.17 7.03 -0.83
N ALA A 143 -0.23 6.83 0.49
CA ALA A 143 -0.36 7.90 1.46
C ALA A 143 1.02 8.23 2.02
N ALA A 144 1.39 9.49 1.99
CA ALA A 144 2.74 9.95 2.32
C ALA A 144 2.71 11.26 3.11
N GLY A 145 3.87 11.62 3.66
CA GLY A 145 4.07 12.90 4.35
C GLY A 145 4.75 13.96 3.50
N GLN A 146 4.91 13.72 2.20
CA GLN A 146 5.63 14.60 1.27
C GLN A 146 4.69 15.14 0.20
N PRO A 147 4.82 16.41 -0.19
CA PRO A 147 3.96 17.02 -1.20
C PRO A 147 4.29 16.61 -2.64
N GLU A 148 5.37 15.86 -2.85
CA GLU A 148 5.77 15.36 -4.17
C GLU A 148 5.26 13.93 -4.39
N PRO A 149 4.79 13.59 -5.61
CA PRO A 149 4.43 12.22 -5.95
C PRO A 149 5.60 11.24 -5.78
N PRO A 150 5.32 9.95 -5.53
CA PRO A 150 6.37 8.95 -5.43
C PRO A 150 7.23 8.88 -6.70
N GLN A 151 8.54 8.82 -6.54
CA GLN A 151 9.50 8.66 -7.63
C GLN A 151 10.73 7.90 -7.14
N PRO A 152 11.28 6.96 -7.94
CA PRO A 152 10.65 6.39 -9.14
C PRO A 152 9.52 5.44 -8.80
N VAL A 153 8.65 5.18 -9.77
CA VAL A 153 7.64 4.12 -9.67
C VAL A 153 7.99 3.03 -10.68
N HIS A 154 8.26 1.83 -10.18
CA HIS A 154 8.58 0.68 -11.01
C HIS A 154 7.38 -0.26 -11.12
N ARG A 155 7.11 -0.73 -12.33
CA ARG A 155 6.10 -1.76 -12.61
C ARG A 155 6.82 -2.97 -13.17
N LEU A 156 6.78 -4.06 -12.44
CA LEU A 156 7.53 -5.26 -12.78
C LEU A 156 6.60 -6.45 -12.94
N MET A 157 6.90 -7.29 -13.90
CA MET A 157 6.27 -8.60 -14.03
C MET A 157 7.03 -9.60 -13.16
N LEU A 158 6.36 -10.69 -12.77
CA LEU A 158 6.93 -11.67 -11.85
C LEU A 158 8.30 -12.22 -12.31
N ASP A 159 8.45 -12.48 -13.60
CA ASP A 159 9.70 -13.01 -14.17
C ASP A 159 10.87 -12.02 -14.04
N GLN A 160 10.60 -10.73 -13.90
CA GLN A 160 11.61 -9.70 -13.69
C GLN A 160 12.10 -9.65 -12.22
N LEU A 161 11.35 -10.24 -11.30
CA LEU A 161 11.71 -10.29 -9.87
C LEU A 161 12.54 -11.52 -9.50
N LEU A 162 12.47 -12.57 -10.29
CA LEU A 162 13.08 -13.87 -9.98
C LEU A 162 14.48 -14.08 -10.59
#